data_1184f42895e317c449cd54135ad4e17f
#
_entry.id   1184f42895e317c449cd54135ad4e17f
#
_cell.length_a   1.000
_cell.length_b   1.000
_cell.length_c   1.000
_cell.angle_alpha   90.00
_cell.angle_beta   90.00
_cell.angle_gamma   90.00
#
_symmetry.space_group_name_H-M   'P 1'
#
loop_
_entity.id
_entity.type
_entity.pdbx_description
1 polymer ?
#
loop_
_entity_poly.entity_id
_entity_poly.type
_entity_poly.pdbx_seq_one_letter_code
_entity_poly.pdbx_strand_id
1 'polypeptide(L)'
;MALDFVPGMGISASGLHAERKRMDVAANNMANANSTSGSREEVYQRRQVVLSPEFERHFGTSLEKLKGVRVEKVSRENRAPKQEYAPHHPQANEEGMVQKANISPLEEMTDMMTAMRAYEANLNAMKQSQEMARRVIDLAK
;
A
#
# COMPACT_ATOMS: atom_id res chain seq x y z
N MET A 1 -22.43 -7.80 8.60
CA MET A 1 -23.55 -7.17 9.32
C MET A 1 -23.23 -6.65 10.73
N ALA A 2 -22.27 -7.18 11.50
CA ALA A 2 -21.99 -6.68 12.86
C ALA A 2 -21.10 -5.42 12.94
N LEU A 3 -20.44 -5.01 11.87
CA LEU A 3 -19.54 -3.84 11.85
C LEU A 3 -20.23 -2.51 11.51
N ASP A 4 -21.49 -2.55 11.07
CA ASP A 4 -22.22 -1.34 10.70
C ASP A 4 -22.74 -0.54 11.90
N PHE A 5 -22.71 -1.12 13.10
CA PHE A 5 -23.16 -0.44 14.33
C PHE A 5 -22.23 0.71 14.74
N VAL A 6 -20.95 0.66 14.34
CA VAL A 6 -19.97 1.73 14.57
C VAL A 6 -19.25 2.07 13.27
N PRO A 7 -19.75 3.04 12.50
CA PRO A 7 -19.17 3.39 11.18
C PRO A 7 -17.68 3.67 11.20
N GLY A 8 -17.17 4.25 12.29
CA GLY A 8 -15.74 4.54 12.49
C GLY A 8 -14.85 3.28 12.50
N MET A 9 -15.37 2.13 12.96
CA MET A 9 -14.62 0.88 12.94
C MET A 9 -14.44 0.35 11.51
N GLY A 10 -15.47 0.44 10.67
CA GLY A 10 -15.40 0.01 9.26
C GLY A 10 -14.39 0.85 8.48
N ILE A 11 -14.42 2.17 8.64
CA ILE A 11 -13.47 3.09 8.00
C ILE A 11 -12.04 2.77 8.44
N SER A 12 -11.80 2.64 9.74
CA SER A 12 -10.46 2.32 10.26
C SER A 12 -9.98 0.94 9.80
N ALA A 13 -10.86 -0.07 9.74
CA ALA A 13 -10.52 -1.39 9.24
C ALA A 13 -10.11 -1.37 7.76
N SER A 14 -10.82 -0.60 6.92
CA SER A 14 -10.44 -0.41 5.51
C SER A 14 -9.07 0.27 5.38
N GLY A 15 -8.80 1.28 6.22
CA GLY A 15 -7.49 1.94 6.30
C GLY A 15 -6.37 0.96 6.70
N LEU A 16 -6.59 0.13 7.72
CA LEU A 16 -5.62 -0.92 8.12
C LEU A 16 -5.28 -1.86 6.97
N HIS A 17 -6.28 -2.29 6.21
CA HIS A 17 -6.06 -3.16 5.06
C HIS A 17 -5.24 -2.46 3.95
N ALA A 18 -5.56 -1.20 3.67
CA ALA A 18 -4.86 -0.39 2.67
C ALA A 18 -3.38 -0.17 3.04
N GLU A 19 -3.11 0.23 4.29
CA GLU A 19 -1.74 0.48 4.76
C GLU A 19 -0.92 -0.81 4.86
N ARG A 20 -1.51 -1.92 5.26
CA ARG A 20 -0.84 -3.23 5.20
C ARG A 20 -0.42 -3.57 3.77
N LYS A 21 -1.31 -3.35 2.80
CA LYS A 21 -0.96 -3.59 1.38
C LYS A 21 0.16 -2.69 0.89
N ARG A 22 0.21 -1.42 1.35
CA ARG A 22 1.33 -0.51 1.05
C ARG A 22 2.65 -1.02 1.61
N MET A 23 2.67 -1.47 2.87
CA MET A 23 3.86 -2.07 3.48
C MET A 23 4.34 -3.31 2.72
N ASP A 24 3.42 -4.20 2.33
CA ASP A 24 3.75 -5.40 1.56
C ASP A 24 4.38 -5.05 0.20
N VAL A 25 3.87 -4.02 -0.47
CA VAL A 25 4.40 -3.57 -1.77
C VAL A 25 5.76 -2.91 -1.60
N ALA A 26 5.95 -2.05 -0.60
CA ALA A 26 7.24 -1.43 -0.30
C ALA A 26 8.31 -2.48 0.06
N ALA A 27 7.96 -3.50 0.86
CA ALA A 27 8.85 -4.61 1.17
C ALA A 27 9.25 -5.40 -0.08
N ASN A 28 8.30 -5.68 -0.99
CA ASN A 28 8.60 -6.34 -2.26
C ASN A 28 9.51 -5.49 -3.16
N ASN A 29 9.28 -4.18 -3.24
CA ASN A 29 10.14 -3.26 -3.99
C ASN A 29 11.56 -3.27 -3.42
N MET A 30 11.68 -3.19 -2.09
CA MET A 30 12.99 -3.22 -1.41
C MET A 30 13.73 -4.53 -1.66
N ALA A 31 13.05 -5.66 -1.58
CA ALA A 31 13.65 -6.98 -1.84
C ALA A 31 14.17 -7.09 -3.29
N ASN A 32 13.53 -6.40 -4.24
CA ASN A 32 13.90 -6.41 -5.65
C ASN A 32 14.71 -5.18 -6.10
N ALA A 33 15.13 -4.30 -5.18
CA ALA A 33 15.87 -3.08 -5.52
C ALA A 33 17.21 -3.35 -6.20
N ASN A 34 17.83 -4.52 -5.91
CA ASN A 34 19.09 -4.95 -6.53
C ASN A 34 18.90 -6.01 -7.61
N SER A 35 17.68 -6.29 -8.05
CA SER A 35 17.43 -7.24 -9.13
C SER A 35 17.97 -6.70 -10.45
N THR A 36 18.60 -7.59 -11.22
CA THR A 36 19.21 -7.31 -12.51
C THR A 36 18.59 -8.19 -13.59
N SER A 37 18.66 -7.75 -14.85
CA SER A 37 18.31 -8.56 -16.02
C SER A 37 19.16 -8.16 -17.22
N GLY A 38 19.28 -9.06 -18.17
CA GLY A 38 19.92 -8.79 -19.46
C GLY A 38 19.06 -7.95 -20.39
N SER A 39 17.77 -7.88 -20.15
CA SER A 39 16.82 -7.16 -21.00
C SER A 39 16.02 -6.14 -20.17
N ARG A 40 15.72 -5.00 -20.80
CA ARG A 40 14.94 -3.93 -20.18
C ARG A 40 13.53 -4.37 -19.77
N GLU A 41 12.93 -5.27 -20.51
CA GLU A 41 11.54 -5.71 -20.31
C GLU A 41 11.39 -6.67 -19.14
N GLU A 42 12.46 -7.39 -18.78
CA GLU A 42 12.49 -8.37 -17.70
C GLU A 42 12.89 -7.78 -16.36
N VAL A 43 13.41 -6.55 -16.32
CA VAL A 43 13.78 -5.88 -15.07
C VAL A 43 12.55 -5.62 -14.20
N TYR A 44 12.69 -5.89 -12.92
CA TYR A 44 11.63 -5.59 -11.95
C TYR A 44 11.32 -4.08 -11.95
N GLN A 45 10.05 -3.75 -12.15
CA GLN A 45 9.55 -2.38 -12.11
C GLN A 45 8.96 -2.10 -10.73
N ARG A 46 9.25 -0.92 -10.19
CA ARG A 46 8.65 -0.43 -8.93
C ARG A 46 7.13 -0.55 -8.99
N ARG A 47 6.56 -1.10 -7.93
CA ARG A 47 5.09 -1.20 -7.78
C ARG A 47 4.61 -0.17 -6.78
N GLN A 48 3.41 0.33 -7.00
CA GLN A 48 2.73 1.24 -6.07
C GLN A 48 1.26 0.84 -5.92
N VAL A 49 0.72 1.09 -4.73
CA VAL A 49 -0.68 0.85 -4.43
C VAL A 49 -1.50 2.07 -4.82
N VAL A 50 -2.52 1.86 -5.64
CA VAL A 50 -3.50 2.90 -5.97
C VAL A 50 -4.71 2.68 -5.07
N LEU A 51 -5.00 3.70 -4.27
CA LEU A 51 -6.15 3.71 -3.35
C LEU A 51 -7.29 4.51 -3.98
N SER A 52 -8.51 4.06 -3.77
CA SER A 52 -9.72 4.81 -4.12
C SER A 52 -10.66 4.90 -2.92
N PRO A 53 -11.41 6.00 -2.77
CA PRO A 53 -12.43 6.11 -1.75
C PRO A 53 -13.56 5.12 -2.06
N GLU A 54 -14.13 4.53 -1.01
CA GLU A 54 -15.32 3.69 -1.11
C GLU A 54 -16.53 4.48 -0.57
N PHE A 55 -17.56 4.64 -1.43
CA PHE A 55 -18.78 5.35 -1.11
C PHE A 55 -19.94 4.38 -1.02
N GLU A 56 -20.82 4.60 -0.06
CA GLU A 56 -22.09 3.90 0.04
C GLU A 56 -23.20 4.78 -0.56
N ARG A 57 -23.87 4.26 -1.59
CA ARG A 57 -25.06 4.89 -2.17
C ARG A 57 -26.29 4.47 -1.39
N HIS A 58 -26.92 5.43 -0.73
CA HIS A 58 -28.27 5.19 -0.18
C HIS A 58 -29.30 5.41 -1.27
N PHE A 59 -30.13 4.41 -1.50
CA PHE A 59 -31.25 4.49 -2.44
C PHE A 59 -32.19 5.64 -2.01
N GLY A 60 -32.28 6.69 -2.84
CA GLY A 60 -33.21 7.81 -2.63
C GLY A 60 -32.64 9.09 -2.04
N THR A 61 -31.36 9.16 -1.70
CA THR A 61 -30.69 10.41 -1.28
C THR A 61 -29.46 10.68 -2.13
N SER A 62 -29.32 11.94 -2.59
CA SER A 62 -28.16 12.40 -3.37
C SER A 62 -26.84 12.46 -2.56
N LEU A 63 -26.85 12.01 -1.31
CA LEU A 63 -25.70 12.05 -0.41
C LEU A 63 -24.96 10.71 -0.45
N GLU A 64 -23.80 10.70 -1.09
CA GLU A 64 -22.84 9.61 -0.99
C GLU A 64 -22.14 9.70 0.37
N LYS A 65 -22.26 8.66 1.19
CA LYS A 65 -21.57 8.58 2.47
C LYS A 65 -20.23 7.85 2.27
N LEU A 66 -19.15 8.47 2.71
CA LEU A 66 -17.83 7.85 2.69
C LEU A 66 -17.82 6.62 3.60
N LYS A 67 -17.54 5.45 3.04
CA LYS A 67 -17.50 4.16 3.76
C LYS A 67 -16.08 3.77 4.16
N GLY A 68 -15.08 4.32 3.49
CA GLY A 68 -13.68 4.03 3.76
C GLY A 68 -12.81 4.17 2.52
N VAL A 69 -11.72 3.38 2.51
CA VAL A 69 -10.76 3.32 1.41
C VAL A 69 -10.61 1.87 0.96
N ARG A 70 -10.46 1.66 -0.34
CA ARG A 70 -10.14 0.36 -0.91
C ARG A 70 -8.87 0.41 -1.75
N VAL A 71 -8.17 -0.69 -1.81
CA VAL A 71 -7.10 -0.90 -2.77
C VAL A 71 -7.73 -1.14 -4.14
N GLU A 72 -7.57 -0.19 -5.05
CA GLU A 72 -8.10 -0.31 -6.42
C GLU A 72 -7.23 -1.28 -7.23
N LYS A 73 -5.93 -1.03 -7.24
CA LYS A 73 -4.95 -1.87 -7.94
C LYS A 73 -3.54 -1.66 -7.39
N VAL A 74 -2.67 -2.59 -7.73
CA VAL A 74 -1.22 -2.41 -7.63
C VAL A 74 -0.71 -2.16 -9.04
N SER A 75 -0.24 -0.95 -9.32
CA SER A 75 0.29 -0.55 -10.62
C SER A 75 1.82 -0.63 -10.65
N ARG A 76 2.38 -0.84 -11.84
CA ARG A 76 3.82 -0.71 -12.09
C ARG A 76 4.11 0.73 -12.46
N GLU A 77 5.16 1.27 -11.89
CA GLU A 77 5.64 2.60 -12.25
C GLU A 77 6.60 2.47 -13.44
N ASN A 78 6.36 3.24 -14.48
CA ASN A 78 7.20 3.21 -15.69
C ASN A 78 8.46 4.06 -15.50
N ARG A 79 9.35 3.61 -14.59
CA ARG A 79 10.71 4.19 -14.46
C ARG A 79 11.66 3.46 -15.39
N ALA A 80 12.48 4.21 -16.13
CA ALA A 80 13.54 3.60 -16.91
C ALA A 80 14.52 2.85 -16.00
N PRO A 81 14.94 1.61 -16.35
CA PRO A 81 15.96 0.88 -15.60
C PRO A 81 17.26 1.68 -15.51
N LYS A 82 18.03 1.44 -14.46
CA LYS A 82 19.41 1.92 -14.37
C LYS A 82 20.32 0.99 -15.16
N GLN A 83 21.29 1.56 -15.84
CA GLN A 83 22.34 0.80 -16.52
C GLN A 83 23.60 0.83 -15.68
N GLU A 84 24.18 -0.32 -15.43
CA GLU A 84 25.43 -0.48 -14.68
C GLU A 84 26.43 -1.23 -15.55
N TYR A 85 27.67 -0.72 -15.65
CA TYR A 85 28.73 -1.39 -16.40
C TYR A 85 29.34 -2.49 -15.56
N ALA A 86 29.09 -3.73 -15.96
CA ALA A 86 29.55 -4.95 -15.26
C ALA A 86 29.83 -6.06 -16.28
N PRO A 87 30.96 -5.98 -17.06
CA PRO A 87 31.22 -6.87 -18.19
C PRO A 87 31.40 -8.35 -17.81
N HIS A 88 31.70 -8.63 -16.54
CA HIS A 88 31.83 -10.01 -16.02
C HIS A 88 30.51 -10.57 -15.46
N HIS A 89 29.45 -9.79 -15.48
CA HIS A 89 28.15 -10.22 -14.99
C HIS A 89 27.49 -11.18 -15.99
N PRO A 90 26.90 -12.31 -15.56
CA PRO A 90 26.27 -13.28 -16.47
C PRO A 90 25.10 -12.74 -17.30
N GLN A 91 24.53 -11.62 -16.89
CA GLN A 91 23.45 -10.91 -17.60
C GLN A 91 23.91 -9.64 -18.34
N ALA A 92 25.24 -9.45 -18.50
CA ALA A 92 25.75 -8.33 -19.27
C ALA A 92 25.42 -8.51 -20.77
N ASN A 93 25.04 -7.41 -21.42
CA ASN A 93 24.89 -7.40 -22.87
C ASN A 93 26.26 -7.35 -23.59
N GLU A 94 26.27 -7.30 -24.91
CA GLU A 94 27.50 -7.25 -25.73
C GLU A 94 28.38 -6.03 -25.40
N GLU A 95 27.79 -4.96 -24.86
CA GLU A 95 28.50 -3.75 -24.45
C GLU A 95 28.98 -3.80 -22.98
N GLY A 96 28.74 -4.91 -22.28
CA GLY A 96 29.10 -5.10 -20.87
C GLY A 96 28.16 -4.37 -19.90
N MET A 97 26.96 -3.96 -20.34
CA MET A 97 25.97 -3.26 -19.52
C MET A 97 24.93 -4.23 -18.96
N VAL A 98 24.54 -4.04 -17.70
CA VAL A 98 23.48 -4.76 -17.02
C VAL A 98 22.34 -3.81 -16.70
N GLN A 99 21.11 -4.24 -16.90
CA GLN A 99 19.93 -3.50 -16.54
C GLN A 99 19.57 -3.80 -15.08
N LYS A 100 19.40 -2.77 -14.26
CA LYS A 100 19.08 -2.86 -12.84
C LYS A 100 17.76 -2.16 -12.53
N ALA A 101 17.01 -2.68 -11.57
CA ALA A 101 15.78 -2.04 -11.10
C ALA A 101 16.05 -0.61 -10.62
N ASN A 102 15.23 0.34 -11.09
CA ASN A 102 15.35 1.74 -10.67
C ASN A 102 14.49 2.00 -9.42
N ILE A 103 14.94 1.42 -8.32
CA ILE A 103 14.30 1.52 -7.02
C ILE A 103 15.30 2.11 -6.04
N SER A 104 14.85 3.05 -5.22
CA SER A 104 15.63 3.60 -4.12
C SER A 104 15.22 2.91 -2.82
N PRO A 105 16.08 2.13 -2.17
CA PRO A 105 15.75 1.51 -0.89
C PRO A 105 15.34 2.52 0.17
N LEU A 106 15.93 3.72 0.17
CA LEU A 106 15.60 4.77 1.12
C LEU A 106 14.18 5.31 0.90
N GLU A 107 13.75 5.45 -0.36
CA GLU A 107 12.37 5.84 -0.72
C GLU A 107 11.38 4.78 -0.19
N GLU A 108 11.64 3.50 -0.43
CA GLU A 108 10.78 2.41 0.02
C GLU A 108 10.74 2.29 1.56
N MET A 109 11.87 2.51 2.24
CA MET A 109 11.91 2.55 3.71
C MET A 109 11.05 3.68 4.26
N THR A 110 11.10 4.86 3.64
CA THR A 110 10.27 6.00 4.04
C THR A 110 8.79 5.73 3.82
N ASP A 111 8.44 5.13 2.69
CA ASP A 111 7.07 4.72 2.38
C ASP A 111 6.56 3.67 3.39
N MET A 112 7.39 2.69 3.72
CA MET A 112 7.06 1.67 4.73
C MET A 112 6.85 2.27 6.12
N MET A 113 7.74 3.17 6.56
CA MET A 113 7.59 3.85 7.86
C MET A 113 6.33 4.72 7.92
N THR A 114 5.99 5.39 6.82
CA THR A 114 4.78 6.21 6.72
C THR A 114 3.53 5.32 6.80
N ALA A 115 3.51 4.22 6.06
CA ALA A 115 2.42 3.26 6.08
C ALA A 115 2.26 2.59 7.47
N MET A 116 3.38 2.30 8.14
CA MET A 116 3.36 1.75 9.51
C MET A 116 2.72 2.73 10.50
N ARG A 117 3.11 4.01 10.47
CA ARG A 117 2.50 5.04 11.34
C ARG A 117 1.00 5.22 11.07
N ALA A 118 0.60 5.22 9.79
CA ALA A 118 -0.80 5.30 9.42
C ALA A 118 -1.59 4.04 9.87
N TYR A 119 -0.98 2.87 9.77
CA TYR A 119 -1.55 1.63 10.29
C TYR A 119 -1.78 1.71 11.81
N GLU A 120 -0.79 2.14 12.58
CA GLU A 120 -0.89 2.30 14.04
C GLU A 120 -1.97 3.33 14.41
N ALA A 121 -2.07 4.44 13.69
CA ALA A 121 -3.11 5.45 13.90
C ALA A 121 -4.52 4.87 13.67
N ASN A 122 -4.71 4.13 12.58
CA ASN A 122 -5.98 3.44 12.29
C ASN A 122 -6.32 2.38 13.35
N LEU A 123 -5.32 1.64 13.84
CA LEU A 123 -5.51 0.65 14.90
C LEU A 123 -5.98 1.31 16.21
N ASN A 124 -5.36 2.44 16.57
CA ASN A 124 -5.75 3.21 17.75
C ASN A 124 -7.16 3.79 17.60
N ALA A 125 -7.50 4.34 16.44
CA ALA A 125 -8.84 4.85 16.15
C ALA A 125 -9.90 3.74 16.26
N MET A 126 -9.60 2.54 15.75
CA MET A 126 -10.48 1.37 15.85
C MET A 126 -10.69 0.93 17.31
N LYS A 127 -9.61 0.88 18.12
CA LYS A 127 -9.71 0.57 19.56
C LYS A 127 -10.57 1.59 20.31
N GLN A 128 -10.36 2.89 20.07
CA GLN A 128 -11.16 3.96 20.68
C GLN A 128 -12.64 3.86 20.31
N SER A 129 -12.93 3.58 19.04
CA SER A 129 -14.32 3.37 18.58
C SER A 129 -14.96 2.17 19.27
N GLN A 130 -14.21 1.08 19.49
CA GLN A 130 -14.69 -0.09 20.21
C GLN A 130 -14.97 0.21 21.69
N GLU A 131 -14.07 0.97 22.34
CA GLU A 131 -14.28 1.38 23.75
C GLU A 131 -15.49 2.29 23.90
N MET A 132 -15.69 3.25 22.99
CA MET A 132 -16.89 4.11 22.99
C MET A 132 -18.16 3.26 22.86
N ALA A 133 -18.18 2.30 21.94
CA ALA A 133 -19.32 1.40 21.76
C ALA A 133 -19.62 0.59 23.04
N ARG A 134 -18.59 0.07 23.70
CA ARG A 134 -18.78 -0.65 25.00
C ARG A 134 -19.37 0.25 26.08
N ARG A 135 -18.86 1.48 26.22
CA ARG A 135 -19.38 2.44 27.22
C ARG A 135 -20.84 2.79 26.96
N VAL A 136 -21.25 2.93 25.70
CA VAL A 136 -22.67 3.18 25.36
C VAL A 136 -23.54 2.00 25.76
N ILE A 137 -23.11 0.76 25.55
CA ILE A 137 -23.83 -0.44 25.96
C ILE A 137 -23.93 -0.53 27.49
N ASP A 138 -22.86 -0.19 28.20
CA ASP A 138 -22.84 -0.25 29.68
C ASP A 138 -23.71 0.85 30.30
N LEU A 139 -23.88 2.00 29.66
CA LEU A 139 -24.79 3.07 30.07
C LEU A 139 -26.27 2.75 29.82
N ALA A 140 -26.55 1.79 28.94
CA ALA A 140 -27.90 1.38 28.57
C ALA A 140 -28.42 0.22 29.43
N LYS A 141 -27.63 -0.26 30.40
CA LYS A 141 -28.03 -1.26 31.40
C LYS A 141 -28.46 -0.61 32.70
#